data_9152a24414cb77f660743c86f8ca4574
#
_entry.id   9152a24414cb77f660743c86f8ca4574
#
_cell.length_a   1.000
_cell.length_b   1.000
_cell.length_c   1.000
_cell.angle_alpha   90.00
_cell.angle_beta   90.00
_cell.angle_gamma   90.00
#
_symmetry.space_group_name_H-M   'P 1'
#
loop_
_entity.id
_entity.type
_entity.pdbx_description
1 polymer ?
#
loop_
_entity_poly.entity_id
_entity_poly.type
_entity_poly.pdbx_seq_one_letter_code
_entity_poly.pdbx_strand_id
1 'polypeptide(L)'
;MHKHRCSMAIRGLVLLTVAAVATACASKHDTRGPFVRTAPFSKTVPGSGDAVCWSVKRALLGQGYMLERSSESGVLTGTRDSQPEDKVNVTVRLQTSCADNRNGTSIVFVTAEREVSKLQKMKQSTSAGIGPATITMPAGSAKVLGVVRRETIEDPNFYNSFFALVEGFVAQEGPSHVDQHAEISKPGEQSN
;
A
#
# COMPACT_ATOMS: atom_id res chain seq x y z
N MET A 1 -13.91 72.76 -4.57
CA MET A 1 -14.73 71.59 -4.17
C MET A 1 -14.34 70.28 -4.89
N HIS A 2 -13.16 70.12 -5.50
CA HIS A 2 -12.73 68.89 -6.26
C HIS A 2 -11.77 67.96 -5.49
N LYS A 3 -11.16 68.36 -4.37
CA LYS A 3 -10.16 67.55 -3.64
C LYS A 3 -10.72 66.42 -2.77
N HIS A 4 -11.97 66.51 -2.31
CA HIS A 4 -12.55 65.47 -1.44
C HIS A 4 -13.13 64.26 -2.19
N ARG A 5 -13.47 64.35 -3.47
CA ARG A 5 -14.03 63.26 -4.25
C ARG A 5 -13.00 62.20 -4.69
N CYS A 6 -11.75 62.64 -4.89
CA CYS A 6 -10.67 61.73 -5.32
C CYS A 6 -10.17 60.85 -4.16
N SER A 7 -10.17 61.36 -2.93
CA SER A 7 -9.73 60.60 -1.73
C SER A 7 -10.68 59.47 -1.35
N MET A 8 -11.97 59.64 -1.60
CA MET A 8 -12.97 58.62 -1.29
C MET A 8 -12.92 57.43 -2.27
N ALA A 9 -12.65 57.69 -3.58
CA ALA A 9 -12.51 56.67 -4.61
C ALA A 9 -11.27 55.77 -4.39
N ILE A 10 -10.15 56.35 -3.95
CA ILE A 10 -8.91 55.61 -3.70
C ILE A 10 -9.06 54.72 -2.44
N ARG A 11 -9.77 55.19 -1.39
CA ARG A 11 -10.03 54.37 -0.21
C ARG A 11 -10.95 53.19 -0.49
N GLY A 12 -11.95 53.37 -1.37
CA GLY A 12 -12.84 52.28 -1.79
C GLY A 12 -12.09 51.22 -2.62
N LEU A 13 -11.19 51.62 -3.49
CA LEU A 13 -10.42 50.72 -4.35
C LEU A 13 -9.42 49.88 -3.54
N VAL A 14 -8.76 50.49 -2.54
CA VAL A 14 -7.80 49.77 -1.66
C VAL A 14 -8.52 48.76 -0.77
N LEU A 15 -9.72 49.05 -0.27
CA LEU A 15 -10.53 48.11 0.53
C LEU A 15 -11.02 46.93 -0.31
N LEU A 16 -11.34 47.14 -1.60
CA LEU A 16 -11.79 46.06 -2.49
C LEU A 16 -10.63 45.10 -2.86
N THR A 17 -9.41 45.60 -3.01
CA THR A 17 -8.25 44.76 -3.32
C THR A 17 -7.78 43.90 -2.12
N VAL A 18 -7.94 44.38 -0.89
CA VAL A 18 -7.58 43.62 0.31
C VAL A 18 -8.58 42.46 0.55
N ALA A 19 -9.86 42.64 0.20
CA ALA A 19 -10.86 41.58 0.33
C ALA A 19 -10.65 40.42 -0.65
N ALA A 20 -10.04 40.66 -1.84
CA ALA A 20 -9.82 39.65 -2.86
C ALA A 20 -8.65 38.69 -2.56
N VAL A 21 -7.70 39.08 -1.69
CA VAL A 21 -6.51 38.25 -1.36
C VAL A 21 -6.80 37.26 -0.22
N ALA A 22 -7.86 37.46 0.56
CA ALA A 22 -8.20 36.60 1.70
C ALA A 22 -8.84 35.25 1.31
N THR A 23 -9.23 35.04 0.04
CA THR A 23 -9.93 33.83 -0.39
C THR A 23 -9.02 32.75 -1.00
N ALA A 24 -7.70 32.97 -1.10
CA ALA A 24 -6.77 32.05 -1.79
C ALA A 24 -6.13 30.97 -0.90
N CYS A 25 -6.40 30.92 0.41
CA CYS A 25 -5.83 29.92 1.32
C CYS A 25 -6.89 28.99 1.91
N ALA A 26 -7.85 28.55 1.08
CA ALA A 26 -8.62 27.36 1.42
C ALA A 26 -7.75 26.13 1.09
N SER A 27 -6.81 25.77 1.94
CA SER A 27 -6.24 24.43 1.95
C SER A 27 -7.42 23.47 2.07
N LYS A 28 -7.61 22.61 1.06
CA LYS A 28 -8.52 21.48 1.17
C LYS A 28 -8.04 20.61 2.33
N HIS A 29 -8.53 20.89 3.51
CA HIS A 29 -8.43 19.97 4.63
C HIS A 29 -9.21 18.73 4.19
N ASP A 30 -8.52 17.61 3.96
CA ASP A 30 -9.19 16.35 3.71
C ASP A 30 -9.92 15.96 5.00
N THR A 31 -11.20 16.30 5.06
CA THR A 31 -12.10 16.01 6.19
C THR A 31 -12.57 14.55 6.20
N ARG A 32 -11.96 13.69 5.34
CA ARG A 32 -12.23 12.26 5.37
C ARG A 32 -11.72 11.71 6.68
N GLY A 33 -12.65 11.34 7.54
CA GLY A 33 -12.33 10.63 8.78
C GLY A 33 -11.60 9.31 8.48
N PRO A 34 -10.91 8.71 9.46
CA PRO A 34 -10.08 7.52 9.28
C PRO A 34 -10.85 6.28 8.81
N PHE A 35 -12.20 6.32 8.81
CA PHE A 35 -13.08 5.21 8.43
C PHE A 35 -14.07 5.60 7.33
N VAL A 36 -13.59 6.21 6.27
CA VAL A 36 -14.41 6.44 5.07
C VAL A 36 -14.49 5.15 4.26
N ARG A 37 -15.70 4.76 3.87
CA ARG A 37 -15.97 3.66 2.94
C ARG A 37 -15.42 3.98 1.55
N THR A 38 -14.13 4.03 1.38
CA THR A 38 -13.46 4.10 0.08
C THR A 38 -12.88 2.73 -0.19
N ALA A 39 -13.60 1.94 -0.92
CA ALA A 39 -13.26 0.55 -1.06
C ALA A 39 -12.62 0.18 -2.36
N PRO A 40 -11.35 0.19 -2.61
CA PRO A 40 -10.84 -0.89 -3.43
C PRO A 40 -10.18 -2.01 -2.63
N PHE A 41 -10.08 -1.90 -1.32
CA PHE A 41 -9.25 -2.78 -0.49
C PHE A 41 -9.88 -4.13 -0.12
N SER A 42 -11.13 -4.40 -0.52
CA SER A 42 -11.77 -5.69 -0.28
C SER A 42 -12.75 -6.06 -1.37
N LYS A 43 -12.89 -7.38 -1.61
CA LYS A 43 -13.86 -7.94 -2.55
C LYS A 43 -14.34 -9.29 -2.06
N THR A 44 -15.65 -9.55 -2.22
CA THR A 44 -16.24 -10.86 -2.00
C THR A 44 -16.07 -11.70 -3.26
N VAL A 45 -15.55 -12.92 -3.10
CA VAL A 45 -15.24 -13.87 -4.17
C VAL A 45 -15.97 -15.18 -3.88
N PRO A 46 -16.57 -15.87 -4.86
CA PRO A 46 -17.14 -17.21 -4.68
C PRO A 46 -16.08 -18.21 -4.26
N GLY A 47 -16.42 -19.11 -3.34
CA GLY A 47 -15.54 -20.17 -2.88
C GLY A 47 -15.30 -20.15 -1.38
N SER A 48 -14.76 -21.26 -0.85
CA SER A 48 -14.35 -21.37 0.56
C SER A 48 -13.12 -20.51 0.85
N GLY A 49 -12.92 -20.17 2.12
CA GLY A 49 -11.77 -19.37 2.56
C GLY A 49 -10.43 -19.94 2.09
N ASP A 50 -10.26 -21.26 2.20
CA ASP A 50 -9.02 -21.94 1.81
C ASP A 50 -8.78 -21.88 0.30
N ALA A 51 -9.80 -22.16 -0.53
CA ALA A 51 -9.69 -22.09 -1.99
C ALA A 51 -9.39 -20.67 -2.48
N VAL A 52 -10.07 -19.68 -1.90
CA VAL A 52 -9.85 -18.28 -2.25
C VAL A 52 -8.47 -17.81 -1.80
N CYS A 53 -8.00 -18.17 -0.58
CA CYS A 53 -6.64 -17.84 -0.13
C CYS A 53 -5.57 -18.53 -1.00
N TRP A 54 -5.81 -19.75 -1.45
CA TRP A 54 -4.92 -20.44 -2.37
C TRP A 54 -4.82 -19.70 -3.71
N SER A 55 -5.95 -19.24 -4.23
CA SER A 55 -6.01 -18.43 -5.46
C SER A 55 -5.31 -17.09 -5.31
N VAL A 56 -5.43 -16.41 -4.16
CA VAL A 56 -4.65 -15.21 -3.81
C VAL A 56 -3.15 -15.50 -3.84
N LYS A 57 -2.73 -16.62 -3.22
CA LYS A 57 -1.33 -17.04 -3.24
C LYS A 57 -0.81 -17.24 -4.67
N ARG A 58 -1.58 -17.91 -5.53
CA ARG A 58 -1.22 -18.14 -6.94
C ARG A 58 -1.15 -16.83 -7.72
N ALA A 59 -2.09 -15.91 -7.48
CA ALA A 59 -2.10 -14.59 -8.11
C ALA A 59 -0.81 -13.80 -7.78
N LEU A 60 -0.40 -13.78 -6.52
CA LEU A 60 0.82 -13.10 -6.09
C LEU A 60 2.08 -13.75 -6.70
N LEU A 61 2.20 -15.07 -6.60
CA LEU A 61 3.34 -15.81 -7.18
C LEU A 61 3.42 -15.63 -8.69
N GLY A 62 2.28 -15.69 -9.40
CA GLY A 62 2.21 -15.49 -10.85
C GLY A 62 2.62 -14.08 -11.30
N GLN A 63 2.56 -13.10 -10.42
CA GLN A 63 3.01 -11.72 -10.65
C GLN A 63 4.45 -11.47 -10.16
N GLY A 64 5.16 -12.51 -9.72
CA GLY A 64 6.55 -12.42 -9.28
C GLY A 64 6.73 -11.85 -7.87
N TYR A 65 5.71 -11.90 -7.03
CA TYR A 65 5.86 -11.57 -5.62
C TYR A 65 6.51 -12.72 -4.86
N MET A 66 7.47 -12.41 -4.04
CA MET A 66 8.03 -13.33 -3.05
C MET A 66 7.13 -13.32 -1.81
N LEU A 67 6.67 -14.50 -1.40
CA LEU A 67 5.78 -14.62 -0.24
C LEU A 67 6.58 -14.82 1.04
N GLU A 68 6.23 -14.03 2.05
CA GLU A 68 6.74 -14.18 3.40
C GLU A 68 5.84 -15.18 4.15
N ARG A 69 6.47 -16.05 4.95
CA ARG A 69 5.72 -16.98 5.81
C ARG A 69 5.13 -16.19 6.98
N SER A 70 3.79 -16.01 6.96
CA SER A 70 3.09 -15.48 8.12
C SER A 70 2.89 -16.56 9.18
N SER A 71 3.01 -16.18 10.45
CA SER A 71 2.62 -17.00 11.59
C SER A 71 1.11 -16.99 11.81
N GLU A 72 0.40 -16.05 11.21
CA GLU A 72 -1.05 -15.93 11.33
C GLU A 72 -1.74 -16.66 10.18
N SER A 73 -2.75 -17.48 10.54
CA SER A 73 -3.58 -18.17 9.56
C SER A 73 -4.39 -17.15 8.74
N GLY A 74 -4.41 -17.34 7.42
CA GLY A 74 -5.19 -16.50 6.50
C GLY A 74 -4.57 -15.16 6.12
N VAL A 75 -3.38 -14.82 6.66
CA VAL A 75 -2.63 -13.61 6.25
C VAL A 75 -1.47 -13.99 5.35
N LEU A 76 -1.39 -13.36 4.18
CA LEU A 76 -0.28 -13.51 3.22
C LEU A 76 0.36 -12.16 2.97
N THR A 77 1.67 -12.10 3.07
CA THR A 77 2.46 -10.93 2.68
C THR A 77 3.31 -11.29 1.46
N GLY A 78 3.21 -10.48 0.42
CA GLY A 78 4.01 -10.61 -0.79
C GLY A 78 4.83 -9.35 -1.04
N THR A 79 6.09 -9.51 -1.40
CA THR A 79 7.00 -8.40 -1.71
C THR A 79 7.57 -8.57 -3.10
N ARG A 80 7.58 -7.51 -3.90
CA ARG A 80 8.20 -7.47 -5.22
C ARG A 80 9.07 -6.24 -5.37
N ASP A 81 10.33 -6.47 -5.70
CA ASP A 81 11.30 -5.43 -6.00
C ASP A 81 11.42 -5.20 -7.51
N SER A 82 11.62 -3.96 -7.88
CA SER A 82 11.90 -3.55 -9.26
C SER A 82 12.87 -2.36 -9.27
N GLN A 83 13.65 -2.26 -10.33
CA GLN A 83 14.59 -1.18 -10.52
C GLN A 83 14.24 -0.46 -11.84
N PRO A 84 13.26 0.46 -11.83
CA PRO A 84 12.81 1.14 -13.05
C PRO A 84 13.86 2.08 -13.63
N GLU A 85 14.78 2.59 -12.80
CA GLU A 85 15.85 3.51 -13.18
C GLU A 85 17.14 3.15 -12.44
N ASP A 86 18.29 3.59 -12.98
CA ASP A 86 19.59 3.44 -12.29
C ASP A 86 19.53 4.12 -10.91
N LYS A 87 19.99 3.42 -9.89
CA LYS A 87 20.03 3.88 -8.47
C LYS A 87 18.66 4.15 -7.83
N VAL A 88 17.58 3.74 -8.47
CA VAL A 88 16.22 3.83 -7.90
C VAL A 88 15.68 2.41 -7.74
N ASN A 89 15.38 2.01 -6.52
CA ASN A 89 14.70 0.75 -6.22
C ASN A 89 13.27 1.02 -5.78
N VAL A 90 12.32 0.27 -6.31
CA VAL A 90 10.90 0.35 -5.93
C VAL A 90 10.48 -1.01 -5.40
N THR A 91 10.08 -1.04 -4.15
CA THR A 91 9.53 -2.21 -3.48
C THR A 91 8.03 -2.05 -3.35
N VAL A 92 7.25 -3.02 -3.86
CA VAL A 92 5.80 -3.09 -3.64
C VAL A 92 5.53 -4.25 -2.70
N ARG A 93 4.88 -3.96 -1.57
CA ARG A 93 4.48 -4.93 -0.56
C ARG A 93 2.96 -5.01 -0.54
N LEU A 94 2.40 -6.21 -0.70
CA LEU A 94 0.99 -6.50 -0.51
C LEU A 94 0.80 -7.31 0.76
N GLN A 95 -0.16 -6.91 1.56
CA GLN A 95 -0.67 -7.68 2.67
C GLN A 95 -2.11 -8.06 2.37
N THR A 96 -2.43 -9.35 2.39
CA THR A 96 -3.76 -9.88 2.08
C THR A 96 -4.27 -10.73 3.23
N SER A 97 -5.59 -10.72 3.43
CA SER A 97 -6.26 -11.59 4.38
C SER A 97 -7.56 -12.09 3.76
N CYS A 98 -7.90 -13.36 3.99
CA CYS A 98 -9.13 -13.98 3.51
C CYS A 98 -9.99 -14.39 4.70
N ALA A 99 -11.30 -14.15 4.59
CA ALA A 99 -12.26 -14.57 5.59
C ALA A 99 -13.46 -15.27 4.92
N ASP A 100 -13.83 -16.44 5.43
CA ASP A 100 -14.98 -17.20 4.96
C ASP A 100 -16.28 -16.58 5.47
N ASN A 101 -17.23 -16.32 4.59
CA ASN A 101 -18.55 -15.79 4.91
C ASN A 101 -19.57 -16.89 5.28
N ARG A 102 -19.18 -18.19 5.24
CA ARG A 102 -20.02 -19.36 5.53
C ARG A 102 -21.27 -19.53 4.64
N ASN A 103 -21.34 -18.80 3.54
CA ASN A 103 -22.42 -18.87 2.54
C ASN A 103 -21.92 -19.29 1.16
N GLY A 104 -20.77 -19.97 1.09
CA GLY A 104 -20.10 -20.33 -0.16
C GLY A 104 -19.34 -19.17 -0.81
N THR A 105 -19.14 -18.08 -0.09
CA THR A 105 -18.31 -16.97 -0.53
C THR A 105 -17.27 -16.62 0.52
N SER A 106 -16.21 -15.97 0.11
CA SER A 106 -15.16 -15.44 1.00
C SER A 106 -14.88 -14.00 0.66
N ILE A 107 -14.47 -13.21 1.65
CA ILE A 107 -14.01 -11.84 1.45
C ILE A 107 -12.48 -11.81 1.49
N VAL A 108 -11.89 -11.14 0.50
CA VAL A 108 -10.45 -10.88 0.44
C VAL A 108 -10.21 -9.43 0.77
N PHE A 109 -9.40 -9.17 1.78
CA PHE A 109 -8.86 -7.84 2.09
C PHE A 109 -7.45 -7.74 1.54
N VAL A 110 -7.09 -6.58 1.02
CA VAL A 110 -5.74 -6.32 0.50
C VAL A 110 -5.31 -4.89 0.78
N THR A 111 -4.08 -4.71 1.22
CA THR A 111 -3.43 -3.41 1.32
C THR A 111 -2.10 -3.48 0.58
N ALA A 112 -1.80 -2.48 -0.23
CA ALA A 112 -0.55 -2.39 -0.97
C ALA A 112 0.21 -1.11 -0.61
N GLU A 113 1.50 -1.27 -0.33
CA GLU A 113 2.42 -0.16 -0.07
C GLU A 113 3.50 -0.14 -1.14
N ARG A 114 3.88 1.05 -1.55
CA ARG A 114 5.03 1.30 -2.41
C ARG A 114 6.10 2.03 -1.63
N GLU A 115 7.31 1.48 -1.63
CA GLU A 115 8.50 2.11 -1.09
C GLU A 115 9.47 2.42 -2.23
N VAL A 116 9.97 3.65 -2.27
CA VAL A 116 10.98 4.10 -3.22
C VAL A 116 12.26 4.37 -2.46
N SER A 117 13.34 3.66 -2.82
CA SER A 117 14.67 3.85 -2.26
C SER A 117 15.63 4.37 -3.32
N LYS A 118 16.48 5.31 -2.94
CA LYS A 118 17.53 5.87 -3.82
C LYS A 118 18.89 5.74 -3.20
N LEU A 119 19.89 5.56 -4.07
CA LEU A 119 21.29 5.55 -3.64
C LEU A 119 21.71 6.96 -3.23
N GLN A 120 21.99 7.16 -1.95
CA GLN A 120 22.38 8.44 -1.37
C GLN A 120 23.82 8.38 -0.86
N LYS A 121 24.55 9.49 -0.99
CA LYS A 121 25.86 9.65 -0.36
C LYS A 121 25.66 10.10 1.08
N MET A 122 26.02 9.27 2.03
CA MET A 122 26.08 9.65 3.44
C MET A 122 27.51 10.04 3.80
N LYS A 123 27.66 11.22 4.39
CA LYS A 123 28.95 11.64 4.97
C LYS A 123 29.13 10.87 6.28
N GLN A 124 30.19 10.10 6.37
CA GLN A 124 30.60 9.50 7.64
C GLN A 124 31.52 10.48 8.36
N SER A 125 31.20 10.77 9.61
CA SER A 125 32.06 11.52 10.52
C SER A 125 32.42 10.62 11.67
N THR A 126 33.72 10.59 12.01
CA THR A 126 34.24 9.90 13.18
C THR A 126 34.57 10.94 14.24
N SER A 127 33.99 10.79 15.42
CA SER A 127 34.32 11.63 16.56
C SER A 127 35.30 10.91 17.44
N ALA A 128 36.49 11.50 17.66
CA ALA A 128 37.46 11.05 18.65
C ALA A 128 37.52 12.10 19.77
N GLY A 129 37.18 11.70 20.99
CA GLY A 129 37.25 12.54 22.18
C GLY A 129 38.36 12.09 23.11
N ILE A 130 39.21 13.02 23.55
CA ILE A 130 40.14 12.83 24.65
C ILE A 130 39.79 13.90 25.68
N GLY A 131 39.13 13.50 26.78
CA GLY A 131 38.65 14.43 27.80
C GLY A 131 37.45 15.30 27.36
N PRO A 132 37.35 16.56 27.81
CA PRO A 132 36.19 17.41 27.49
C PRO A 132 36.16 17.97 26.05
N ALA A 133 37.16 17.67 25.23
CA ALA A 133 37.25 18.10 23.85
C ALA A 133 36.96 16.95 22.87
N THR A 134 35.95 17.11 22.02
CA THR A 134 35.61 16.16 20.96
C THR A 134 35.94 16.78 19.61
N ILE A 135 36.81 16.15 18.84
CA ILE A 135 37.13 16.54 17.47
C ILE A 135 36.39 15.62 16.53
N THR A 136 35.54 16.20 15.69
CA THR A 136 34.82 15.48 14.64
C THR A 136 35.54 15.62 13.32
N MET A 137 36.04 14.51 12.78
CA MET A 137 36.70 14.47 11.47
C MET A 137 35.81 13.81 10.41
N PRO A 138 35.79 14.32 9.18
CA PRO A 138 35.10 13.63 8.10
C PRO A 138 35.85 12.33 7.78
N ALA A 139 35.18 11.19 7.96
CA ALA A 139 35.76 9.85 7.76
C ALA A 139 35.51 9.27 6.37
N GLY A 140 34.96 10.07 5.44
CA GLY A 140 34.64 9.64 4.08
C GLY A 140 33.16 9.73 3.74
N SER A 141 32.78 9.20 2.60
CA SER A 141 31.37 9.10 2.17
C SER A 141 31.07 7.67 1.74
N ALA A 142 30.03 7.07 2.33
CA ALA A 142 29.46 5.81 1.88
C ALA A 142 28.21 6.06 1.02
N LYS A 143 28.01 5.21 0.01
CA LYS A 143 26.76 5.18 -0.75
C LYS A 143 25.85 4.16 -0.10
N VAL A 144 24.68 4.56 0.37
CA VAL A 144 23.67 3.69 0.97
C VAL A 144 22.32 3.88 0.28
N LEU A 145 21.55 2.79 0.18
CA LEU A 145 20.15 2.87 -0.24
C LEU A 145 19.34 3.48 0.91
N GLY A 146 18.78 4.65 0.68
CA GLY A 146 17.91 5.32 1.64
C GLY A 146 16.48 5.39 1.11
N VAL A 147 15.49 5.07 1.95
CA VAL A 147 14.08 5.24 1.62
C VAL A 147 13.80 6.74 1.49
N VAL A 148 13.29 7.13 0.33
CA VAL A 148 12.96 8.54 0.03
C VAL A 148 11.45 8.77 0.01
N ARG A 149 10.65 7.70 -0.18
CA ARG A 149 9.20 7.78 -0.22
C ARG A 149 8.59 6.45 0.18
N ARG A 150 7.52 6.50 0.98
CA ARG A 150 6.64 5.37 1.27
C ARG A 150 5.20 5.86 1.18
N GLU A 151 4.37 5.15 0.47
CA GLU A 151 2.96 5.50 0.27
C GLU A 151 2.10 4.26 0.10
N THR A 152 0.85 4.33 0.56
CA THR A 152 -0.16 3.33 0.23
C THR A 152 -0.60 3.52 -1.22
N ILE A 153 -0.72 2.43 -1.96
CA ILE A 153 -1.28 2.46 -3.32
C ILE A 153 -2.79 2.59 -3.18
N GLU A 154 -3.35 3.69 -3.68
CA GLU A 154 -4.79 3.97 -3.64
C GLU A 154 -5.45 3.86 -5.03
N ASP A 155 -4.68 3.49 -6.07
CA ASP A 155 -5.19 3.37 -7.43
C ASP A 155 -6.21 2.21 -7.56
N PRO A 156 -7.49 2.49 -7.87
CA PRO A 156 -8.51 1.46 -8.03
C PRO A 156 -8.17 0.43 -9.12
N ASN A 157 -7.47 0.83 -10.18
CA ASN A 157 -7.12 -0.09 -11.27
C ASN A 157 -6.12 -1.16 -10.80
N PHE A 158 -5.22 -0.81 -9.88
CA PHE A 158 -4.32 -1.78 -9.26
C PHE A 158 -5.10 -2.89 -8.55
N TYR A 159 -6.07 -2.52 -7.72
CA TYR A 159 -6.88 -3.48 -6.96
C TYR A 159 -7.85 -4.26 -7.85
N ASN A 160 -8.47 -3.61 -8.82
CA ASN A 160 -9.34 -4.29 -9.79
C ASN A 160 -8.56 -5.36 -10.57
N SER A 161 -7.34 -5.07 -10.99
CA SER A 161 -6.48 -6.03 -11.68
C SER A 161 -6.08 -7.20 -10.78
N PHE A 162 -5.76 -6.93 -9.52
CA PHE A 162 -5.47 -7.96 -8.53
C PHE A 162 -6.67 -8.89 -8.30
N PHE A 163 -7.85 -8.33 -8.06
CA PHE A 163 -9.06 -9.13 -7.83
C PHE A 163 -9.48 -9.92 -9.08
N ALA A 164 -9.32 -9.38 -10.28
CA ALA A 164 -9.59 -10.09 -11.52
C ALA A 164 -8.69 -11.34 -11.67
N LEU A 165 -7.42 -11.24 -11.28
CA LEU A 165 -6.52 -12.40 -11.26
C LEU A 165 -6.95 -13.45 -10.24
N VAL A 166 -7.33 -13.04 -9.03
CA VAL A 166 -7.82 -13.95 -7.98
C VAL A 166 -9.07 -14.69 -8.47
N GLU A 167 -10.05 -13.97 -9.02
CA GLU A 167 -11.28 -14.56 -9.56
C GLU A 167 -10.98 -15.54 -10.71
N GLY A 168 -10.02 -15.19 -11.57
CA GLY A 168 -9.58 -16.07 -12.66
C GLY A 168 -9.01 -17.40 -12.14
N PHE A 169 -8.24 -17.38 -11.05
CA PHE A 169 -7.73 -18.62 -10.45
C PHE A 169 -8.82 -19.41 -9.73
N VAL A 170 -9.73 -18.74 -9.02
CA VAL A 170 -10.88 -19.41 -8.40
C VAL A 170 -11.74 -20.12 -9.44
N ALA A 171 -12.01 -19.49 -10.58
CA ALA A 171 -12.78 -20.08 -11.67
C ALA A 171 -12.09 -21.33 -12.30
N GLN A 172 -10.77 -21.37 -12.27
CA GLN A 172 -10.01 -22.52 -12.78
C GLN A 172 -10.03 -23.71 -11.83
N GLU A 173 -10.19 -23.49 -10.52
CA GLU A 173 -10.20 -24.55 -9.53
C GLU A 173 -11.50 -25.35 -9.51
N GLY A 174 -12.63 -24.83 -10.07
CA GLY A 174 -13.89 -25.53 -10.23
C GLY A 174 -14.35 -26.37 -8.99
N PRO A 175 -15.57 -26.89 -8.91
CA PRO A 175 -16.05 -27.63 -7.74
C PRO A 175 -15.36 -28.98 -7.49
N SER A 176 -14.32 -29.34 -8.25
CA SER A 176 -13.77 -30.71 -8.34
C SER A 176 -12.80 -31.11 -7.23
N HIS A 177 -12.33 -30.24 -6.35
CA HIS A 177 -11.27 -30.59 -5.39
C HIS A 177 -11.74 -30.89 -3.95
N VAL A 178 -12.98 -30.57 -3.59
CA VAL A 178 -13.47 -30.76 -2.23
C VAL A 178 -13.88 -32.22 -1.98
N ASP A 179 -14.31 -32.96 -3.01
CA ASP A 179 -14.84 -34.31 -2.85
C ASP A 179 -13.76 -35.42 -2.87
N GLN A 180 -12.56 -35.18 -3.39
CA GLN A 180 -11.52 -36.22 -3.48
C GLN A 180 -10.79 -36.50 -2.17
N HIS A 181 -10.73 -35.56 -1.24
CA HIS A 181 -10.09 -35.79 0.06
C HIS A 181 -11.02 -36.50 1.09
N ALA A 182 -12.34 -36.44 0.89
CA ALA A 182 -13.29 -37.10 1.77
C ALA A 182 -13.36 -38.62 1.51
N GLU A 183 -13.00 -39.09 0.34
CA GLU A 183 -13.12 -40.49 -0.05
C GLU A 183 -11.93 -41.37 0.38
N ILE A 184 -10.77 -40.75 0.64
CA ILE A 184 -9.56 -41.47 1.08
C ILE A 184 -9.58 -41.81 2.59
N SER A 185 -10.52 -41.23 3.36
CA SER A 185 -10.59 -41.41 4.83
C SER A 185 -11.57 -42.47 5.31
N LYS A 186 -12.09 -43.32 4.45
CA LYS A 186 -12.85 -44.53 4.93
C LYS A 186 -11.87 -45.61 5.31
N PRO A 187 -11.75 -45.98 6.61
CA PRO A 187 -11.02 -47.17 7.03
C PRO A 187 -11.71 -48.38 6.42
N GLY A 188 -10.96 -49.22 5.74
CA GLY A 188 -11.48 -50.46 5.18
C GLY A 188 -12.11 -51.33 6.29
N GLU A 189 -13.41 -51.57 6.17
CA GLU A 189 -14.14 -52.56 6.93
C GLU A 189 -13.68 -53.92 6.45
N GLN A 190 -12.81 -54.55 7.23
CA GLN A 190 -12.42 -55.94 7.02
C GLN A 190 -13.59 -56.82 7.44
N SER A 191 -14.28 -57.39 6.47
CA SER A 191 -15.23 -58.49 6.64
C SER A 191 -14.46 -59.75 7.03
N ASN A 192 -14.82 -60.29 8.16
CA ASN A 192 -14.44 -61.64 8.62
C ASN A 192 -15.41 -62.68 8.08
#